data_2c1ac17e7bea4420c5eb9f0a5a4e32a4
#
_entry.id   2c1ac17e7bea4420c5eb9f0a5a4e32a4
#
_cell.length_a   1.000
_cell.length_b   1.000
_cell.length_c   1.000
_cell.angle_alpha   90.00
_cell.angle_beta   90.00
_cell.angle_gamma   90.00
#
_symmetry.space_group_name_H-M   'P 1'
#
loop_
_entity.id
_entity.type
_entity.pdbx_description
1 polymer ?
#
loop_
_entity_poly.entity_id
_entity_poly.type
_entity_poly.pdbx_seq_one_letter_code
_entity_poly.pdbx_strand_id
1 'polypeptide(L)'
;MTKDMTQGSPLKLLLAFAVPLMLGSLFQQFYNLADTIIVGRFVGVEALAAVGSVGGLNYLVLGFVNGIACGFSIPISWTFGARDHHEMRRYTANTVWLSVAFATVLTIVTVAMTRLVLVWTNTPANIIDLADVYIRTIFAGIPFTLLYNVTSALMRALGDSKRPLYFLLVASALNIGLDLACIILFNMGVFGAAFATVFSQAVAGIGSLVYIVRHYPELRWNKEEGRISAPHCAKLCAMGLPMGLQCSITAIGSVVLQGAVNGLGSDIVAAQTAGGKAAQFLSVPLESIGTAMTTYTSQNMGAKDLDRVNHGVNTALGIGCVYSVASFLILRVLDKPLIGLFLDAGETAIMANAQDFIFWNSVFYIPLAVLIIYRYTIQGLGHSGLAMFAGVAEMIARAMVGFWFVPLWGYFAACIANPVAWFFACFFLIPAYFVVFRKLQKEKQQETAAKTQ
;
A
#
# COMPACT_ATOMS: atom_id res chain seq x y z
N MET A 1 -19.10 -3.79 -12.99
CA MET A 1 -19.77 -5.10 -12.84
C MET A 1 -18.97 -5.87 -11.79
N THR A 2 -19.64 -6.29 -10.73
CA THR A 2 -19.09 -7.15 -9.68
C THR A 2 -18.58 -8.45 -10.28
N LYS A 3 -17.44 -8.94 -9.81
CA LYS A 3 -16.86 -10.20 -10.29
C LYS A 3 -16.76 -11.18 -9.13
N ASP A 4 -17.54 -12.24 -9.21
CA ASP A 4 -17.51 -13.33 -8.24
C ASP A 4 -16.19 -14.12 -8.43
N MET A 5 -15.29 -14.06 -7.44
CA MET A 5 -14.01 -14.77 -7.45
C MET A 5 -14.13 -16.20 -6.90
N THR A 6 -15.33 -16.62 -6.49
CA THR A 6 -15.58 -17.98 -6.03
C THR A 6 -15.78 -18.96 -7.18
N GLN A 7 -15.85 -18.49 -8.44
CA GLN A 7 -16.08 -19.32 -9.62
C GLN A 7 -15.06 -19.03 -10.74
N GLY A 8 -14.71 -20.03 -11.53
CA GLY A 8 -13.79 -19.91 -12.66
C GLY A 8 -12.32 -20.19 -12.32
N SER A 9 -11.43 -20.04 -13.28
CA SER A 9 -9.99 -20.32 -13.13
C SER A 9 -9.30 -19.29 -12.24
N PRO A 10 -8.59 -19.69 -11.16
CA PRO A 10 -7.85 -18.78 -10.28
C PRO A 10 -6.88 -17.90 -11.06
N LEU A 11 -6.13 -18.46 -12.00
CA LEU A 11 -5.16 -17.73 -12.82
C LEU A 11 -5.81 -16.56 -13.57
N LYS A 12 -6.92 -16.82 -14.27
CA LYS A 12 -7.63 -15.77 -15.03
C LYS A 12 -8.23 -14.71 -14.12
N LEU A 13 -8.73 -15.12 -12.94
CA LEU A 13 -9.32 -14.21 -11.97
C LEU A 13 -8.26 -13.28 -11.35
N LEU A 14 -7.15 -13.85 -10.88
CA LEU A 14 -6.07 -13.11 -10.26
C LEU A 14 -5.43 -12.12 -11.25
N LEU A 15 -5.09 -12.57 -12.46
CA LEU A 15 -4.51 -11.67 -13.47
C LEU A 15 -5.48 -10.59 -13.92
N ALA A 16 -6.74 -10.93 -14.19
CA ALA A 16 -7.75 -9.95 -14.61
C ALA A 16 -8.05 -8.90 -13.53
N PHE A 17 -7.82 -9.22 -12.25
CA PHE A 17 -7.97 -8.30 -11.13
C PHE A 17 -6.68 -7.52 -10.85
N ALA A 18 -5.51 -8.17 -10.90
CA ALA A 18 -4.22 -7.56 -10.59
C ALA A 18 -3.77 -6.56 -11.67
N VAL A 19 -4.02 -6.82 -12.96
CA VAL A 19 -3.57 -5.94 -14.05
C VAL A 19 -4.14 -4.52 -13.93
N PRO A 20 -5.45 -4.28 -13.72
CA PRO A 20 -5.95 -2.93 -13.48
C PRO A 20 -5.34 -2.25 -12.25
N LEU A 21 -5.11 -3.00 -11.16
CA LEU A 21 -4.47 -2.47 -9.95
C LEU A 21 -3.02 -2.06 -10.23
N MET A 22 -2.28 -2.90 -10.94
CA MET A 22 -0.91 -2.61 -11.36
C MET A 22 -0.83 -1.34 -12.21
N LEU A 23 -1.70 -1.21 -13.19
CA LEU A 23 -1.78 0.00 -14.01
C LEU A 23 -2.10 1.22 -13.15
N GLY A 24 -3.05 1.12 -12.23
CA GLY A 24 -3.37 2.21 -11.29
C GLY A 24 -2.17 2.62 -10.45
N SER A 25 -1.47 1.66 -9.87
CA SER A 25 -0.28 1.94 -9.05
C SER A 25 0.87 2.53 -9.88
N LEU A 26 1.08 2.08 -11.11
CA LEU A 26 2.07 2.67 -12.02
C LEU A 26 1.71 4.12 -12.38
N PHE A 27 0.45 4.40 -12.72
CA PHE A 27 0.00 5.77 -12.96
C PHE A 27 0.16 6.65 -11.72
N GLN A 28 -0.06 6.10 -10.53
CA GLN A 28 0.17 6.81 -9.28
C GLN A 28 1.64 7.18 -9.09
N GLN A 29 2.57 6.30 -9.43
CA GLN A 29 4.00 6.61 -9.40
C GLN A 29 4.38 7.71 -10.40
N PHE A 30 3.80 7.66 -11.60
CA PHE A 30 4.05 8.69 -12.62
C PHE A 30 3.53 10.06 -12.20
N TYR A 31 2.34 10.15 -11.63
CA TYR A 31 1.84 11.46 -11.20
C TYR A 31 2.62 12.00 -10.00
N ASN A 32 3.04 11.17 -9.05
CA ASN A 32 3.90 11.60 -7.94
C ASN A 32 5.25 12.16 -8.44
N LEU A 33 5.79 11.54 -9.48
CA LEU A 33 7.00 12.04 -10.14
C LEU A 33 6.74 13.38 -10.84
N ALA A 34 5.63 13.50 -11.56
CA ALA A 34 5.25 14.75 -12.22
C ALA A 34 5.06 15.90 -11.23
N ASP A 35 4.35 15.68 -10.12
CA ASP A 35 4.17 16.65 -9.03
C ASP A 35 5.53 17.13 -8.50
N THR A 36 6.44 16.19 -8.20
CA THR A 36 7.79 16.52 -7.74
C THR A 36 8.57 17.37 -8.75
N ILE A 37 8.46 17.07 -10.05
CA ILE A 37 9.12 17.85 -11.12
C ILE A 37 8.49 19.25 -11.22
N ILE A 38 7.17 19.35 -11.17
CA ILE A 38 6.45 20.63 -11.25
C ILE A 38 6.85 21.52 -10.08
N VAL A 39 6.83 21.03 -8.84
CA VAL A 39 7.23 21.78 -7.65
C VAL A 39 8.71 22.23 -7.78
N GLY A 40 9.61 21.31 -8.12
CA GLY A 40 11.04 21.63 -8.22
C GLY A 40 11.36 22.66 -9.30
N ARG A 41 10.69 22.59 -10.46
CA ARG A 41 10.97 23.45 -11.61
C ARG A 41 10.31 24.83 -11.50
N PHE A 42 9.10 24.91 -10.95
CA PHE A 42 8.29 26.15 -10.99
C PHE A 42 8.21 26.86 -9.64
N VAL A 43 8.38 26.15 -8.53
CA VAL A 43 8.37 26.78 -7.18
C VAL A 43 9.80 27.00 -6.68
N GLY A 44 10.70 26.05 -6.94
CA GLY A 44 12.11 26.18 -6.62
C GLY A 44 12.67 25.08 -5.71
N VAL A 45 13.99 25.16 -5.49
CA VAL A 45 14.75 24.11 -4.78
C VAL A 45 14.34 23.99 -3.30
N GLU A 46 14.05 25.11 -2.62
CA GLU A 46 13.62 25.09 -1.22
C GLU A 46 12.25 24.42 -1.06
N ALA A 47 11.32 24.67 -2.00
CA ALA A 47 10.02 24.02 -2.02
C ALA A 47 10.15 22.50 -2.26
N LEU A 48 11.01 22.11 -3.19
CA LEU A 48 11.31 20.69 -3.45
C LEU A 48 11.91 20.02 -2.20
N ALA A 49 12.85 20.68 -1.54
CA ALA A 49 13.44 20.19 -0.30
C ALA A 49 12.40 20.07 0.83
N ALA A 50 11.49 21.04 0.93
CA ALA A 50 10.39 21.03 1.92
C ALA A 50 9.46 19.83 1.68
N VAL A 51 8.98 19.63 0.46
CA VAL A 51 8.12 18.48 0.09
C VAL A 51 8.85 17.15 0.29
N GLY A 52 10.12 17.07 -0.09
CA GLY A 52 10.94 15.88 0.09
C GLY A 52 11.16 15.52 1.57
N SER A 53 11.39 16.52 2.43
CA SER A 53 11.64 16.30 3.87
C SER A 53 10.45 15.67 4.61
N VAL A 54 9.23 15.91 4.16
CA VAL A 54 8.00 15.36 4.77
C VAL A 54 7.52 14.06 4.13
N GLY A 55 8.21 13.56 3.10
CA GLY A 55 7.80 12.37 2.36
C GLY A 55 7.63 11.12 3.25
N GLY A 56 8.56 10.91 4.18
CA GLY A 56 8.48 9.80 5.14
C GLY A 56 7.28 9.91 6.09
N LEU A 57 7.02 11.12 6.61
CA LEU A 57 5.87 11.38 7.47
C LEU A 57 4.54 11.20 6.72
N ASN A 58 4.49 11.68 5.48
CA ASN A 58 3.34 11.51 4.60
C ASN A 58 3.05 10.02 4.34
N TYR A 59 4.08 9.24 4.01
CA TYR A 59 3.95 7.81 3.79
C TYR A 59 3.48 7.05 5.04
N LEU A 60 3.97 7.43 6.23
CA LEU A 60 3.56 6.83 7.50
C LEU A 60 2.06 7.06 7.77
N VAL A 61 1.57 8.28 7.61
CA VAL A 61 0.17 8.63 7.90
C VAL A 61 -0.77 8.13 6.81
N LEU A 62 -0.48 8.41 5.54
CA LEU A 62 -1.35 7.98 4.43
C LEU A 62 -1.28 6.47 4.19
N GLY A 63 -0.15 5.83 4.49
CA GLY A 63 -0.03 4.36 4.50
C GLY A 63 -0.94 3.73 5.55
N PHE A 64 -1.01 4.31 6.76
CA PHE A 64 -1.95 3.91 7.81
C PHE A 64 -3.41 4.04 7.35
N VAL A 65 -3.76 5.18 6.75
CA VAL A 65 -5.10 5.45 6.20
C VAL A 65 -5.49 4.42 5.13
N ASN A 66 -4.57 4.10 4.22
CA ASN A 66 -4.78 3.09 3.18
C ASN A 66 -4.93 1.68 3.78
N GLY A 67 -4.09 1.32 4.73
CA GLY A 67 -4.15 0.02 5.43
C GLY A 67 -5.47 -0.20 6.15
N ILE A 68 -5.99 0.83 6.85
CA ILE A 68 -7.33 0.79 7.49
C ILE A 68 -8.41 0.54 6.44
N ALA A 69 -8.42 1.29 5.33
CA ALA A 69 -9.41 1.15 4.28
C ALA A 69 -9.41 -0.27 3.66
N CYS A 70 -8.22 -0.81 3.40
CA CYS A 70 -8.07 -2.19 2.92
C CYS A 70 -8.58 -3.22 3.93
N GLY A 71 -8.26 -3.05 5.22
CA GLY A 71 -8.71 -3.95 6.28
C GLY A 71 -10.23 -3.94 6.48
N PHE A 72 -10.88 -2.79 6.38
CA PHE A 72 -12.33 -2.68 6.48
C PHE A 72 -13.05 -3.39 5.33
N SER A 73 -12.43 -3.56 4.18
CA SER A 73 -13.02 -4.26 3.04
C SER A 73 -13.06 -5.79 3.20
N ILE A 74 -12.27 -6.38 4.10
CA ILE A 74 -12.16 -7.83 4.27
C ILE A 74 -13.47 -8.48 4.73
N PRO A 75 -14.14 -8.03 5.83
CA PRO A 75 -15.42 -8.57 6.24
C PRO A 75 -16.52 -8.42 5.18
N ILE A 76 -16.48 -7.32 4.41
CA ILE A 76 -17.42 -7.08 3.31
C ILE A 76 -17.20 -8.10 2.18
N SER A 77 -15.93 -8.39 1.88
CA SER A 77 -15.57 -9.40 0.89
C SER A 77 -15.97 -10.82 1.32
N TRP A 78 -15.90 -11.15 2.62
CA TRP A 78 -16.41 -12.42 3.15
C TRP A 78 -17.90 -12.56 2.97
N THR A 79 -18.67 -11.54 3.39
CA THR A 79 -20.13 -11.56 3.29
C THR A 79 -20.60 -11.57 1.84
N PHE A 80 -19.88 -10.93 0.93
CA PHE A 80 -20.10 -11.03 -0.50
C PHE A 80 -19.88 -12.46 -1.01
N GLY A 81 -18.77 -13.10 -0.65
CA GLY A 81 -18.47 -14.50 -0.99
C GLY A 81 -19.49 -15.50 -0.40
N ALA A 82 -19.99 -15.22 0.81
CA ALA A 82 -21.03 -15.98 1.48
C ALA A 82 -22.42 -15.74 0.88
N ARG A 83 -22.59 -14.75 -0.01
CA ARG A 83 -23.86 -14.25 -0.53
C ARG A 83 -24.82 -13.74 0.56
N ASP A 84 -24.28 -13.30 1.68
CA ASP A 84 -25.03 -12.71 2.78
C ASP A 84 -25.12 -11.18 2.61
N HIS A 85 -26.09 -10.74 1.82
CA HIS A 85 -26.28 -9.32 1.54
C HIS A 85 -26.70 -8.50 2.76
N HIS A 86 -27.37 -9.14 3.74
CA HIS A 86 -27.79 -8.45 4.97
C HIS A 86 -26.59 -8.06 5.83
N GLU A 87 -25.73 -9.01 6.15
CA GLU A 87 -24.50 -8.75 6.91
C GLU A 87 -23.52 -7.85 6.12
N MET A 88 -23.45 -8.01 4.78
CA MET A 88 -22.62 -7.15 3.93
C MET A 88 -23.03 -5.68 4.06
N ARG A 89 -24.32 -5.37 4.05
CA ARG A 89 -24.83 -4.00 4.22
C ARG A 89 -24.54 -3.45 5.61
N ARG A 90 -24.66 -4.28 6.65
CA ARG A 90 -24.29 -3.90 8.03
C ARG A 90 -22.79 -3.57 8.15
N TYR A 91 -21.92 -4.40 7.61
CA TYR A 91 -20.48 -4.09 7.56
C TYR A 91 -20.18 -2.83 6.75
N THR A 92 -20.85 -2.63 5.62
CA THR A 92 -20.68 -1.42 4.79
C THR A 92 -21.08 -0.15 5.56
N ALA A 93 -22.23 -0.16 6.22
CA ALA A 93 -22.69 0.98 7.03
C ALA A 93 -21.74 1.29 8.20
N ASN A 94 -21.31 0.25 8.92
CA ASN A 94 -20.34 0.43 10.02
C ASN A 94 -18.95 0.86 9.53
N THR A 95 -18.55 0.48 8.32
CA THR A 95 -17.35 1.00 7.67
C THR A 95 -17.44 2.50 7.44
N VAL A 96 -18.59 3.01 6.97
CA VAL A 96 -18.78 4.46 6.79
C VAL A 96 -18.67 5.20 8.12
N TRP A 97 -19.36 4.72 9.18
CA TRP A 97 -19.28 5.37 10.50
C TRP A 97 -17.85 5.38 11.07
N LEU A 98 -17.15 4.26 11.00
CA LEU A 98 -15.75 4.19 11.44
C LEU A 98 -14.85 5.08 10.59
N SER A 99 -15.07 5.13 9.28
CA SER A 99 -14.27 5.98 8.39
C SER A 99 -14.42 7.45 8.73
N VAL A 100 -15.63 7.93 9.04
CA VAL A 100 -15.87 9.30 9.50
C VAL A 100 -15.16 9.55 10.82
N ALA A 101 -15.27 8.63 11.78
CA ALA A 101 -14.59 8.76 13.08
C ALA A 101 -13.07 8.80 12.92
N PHE A 102 -12.48 7.86 12.17
CA PHE A 102 -11.02 7.83 11.91
C PHE A 102 -10.55 9.05 11.12
N ALA A 103 -11.29 9.49 10.08
CA ALA A 103 -10.96 10.69 9.34
C ALA A 103 -10.89 11.92 10.26
N THR A 104 -11.91 12.08 11.11
CA THR A 104 -11.98 13.22 12.05
C THR A 104 -10.82 13.19 13.04
N VAL A 105 -10.61 12.05 13.72
CA VAL A 105 -9.55 11.94 14.74
C VAL A 105 -8.16 12.09 14.11
N LEU A 106 -7.89 11.41 13.01
CA LEU A 106 -6.59 11.49 12.34
C LEU A 106 -6.31 12.91 11.84
N THR A 107 -7.29 13.56 11.21
CA THR A 107 -7.12 14.94 10.74
C THR A 107 -6.78 15.88 11.89
N ILE A 108 -7.56 15.85 12.99
CA ILE A 108 -7.33 16.73 14.15
C ILE A 108 -5.93 16.48 14.73
N VAL A 109 -5.60 15.21 14.98
CA VAL A 109 -4.32 14.84 15.62
C VAL A 109 -3.15 15.22 14.72
N THR A 110 -3.18 14.83 13.44
CA THR A 110 -2.05 15.07 12.54
C THR A 110 -1.85 16.55 12.24
N VAL A 111 -2.92 17.32 11.99
CA VAL A 111 -2.85 18.78 11.76
C VAL A 111 -2.34 19.50 13.01
N ALA A 112 -2.80 19.13 14.20
CA ALA A 112 -2.34 19.75 15.45
C ALA A 112 -0.87 19.43 15.75
N MET A 113 -0.40 18.23 15.42
CA MET A 113 0.97 17.78 15.72
C MET A 113 1.99 18.11 14.63
N THR A 114 1.57 18.59 13.46
CA THR A 114 2.46 18.78 12.29
C THR A 114 3.72 19.57 12.66
N ARG A 115 3.57 20.77 13.22
CA ARG A 115 4.71 21.63 13.57
C ARG A 115 5.65 20.97 14.59
N LEU A 116 5.08 20.30 15.60
CA LEU A 116 5.84 19.60 16.63
C LEU A 116 6.69 18.48 16.03
N VAL A 117 6.11 17.69 15.13
CA VAL A 117 6.82 16.58 14.45
C VAL A 117 7.93 17.11 13.56
N LEU A 118 7.72 18.20 12.81
CA LEU A 118 8.75 18.83 11.98
C LEU A 118 9.95 19.32 12.81
N VAL A 119 9.69 19.89 14.00
CA VAL A 119 10.77 20.26 14.93
C VAL A 119 11.51 19.02 15.46
N TRP A 120 10.80 17.97 15.84
CA TRP A 120 11.42 16.71 16.31
C TRP A 120 12.26 16.01 15.24
N THR A 121 11.86 16.11 13.98
CA THR A 121 12.62 15.56 12.86
C THR A 121 13.79 16.44 12.40
N ASN A 122 14.08 17.54 13.15
CA ASN A 122 15.15 18.48 12.83
C ASN A 122 15.04 19.04 11.40
N THR A 123 13.82 19.36 10.95
CA THR A 123 13.61 20.01 9.64
C THR A 123 14.32 21.38 9.64
N PRO A 124 15.16 21.68 8.63
CA PRO A 124 15.93 22.93 8.55
C PRO A 124 15.02 24.17 8.61
N ALA A 125 15.47 25.21 9.33
CA ALA A 125 14.68 26.41 9.58
C ALA A 125 14.25 27.18 8.32
N ASN A 126 15.05 27.10 7.24
CA ASN A 126 14.74 27.75 5.97
C ASN A 126 13.60 27.10 5.18
N ILE A 127 13.26 25.83 5.45
CA ILE A 127 12.21 25.09 4.74
C ILE A 127 11.05 24.66 5.63
N ILE A 128 11.16 24.78 6.96
CA ILE A 128 10.17 24.24 7.90
C ILE A 128 8.78 24.88 7.72
N ASP A 129 8.70 26.14 7.35
CA ASP A 129 7.41 26.81 7.13
C ASP A 129 6.74 26.34 5.84
N LEU A 130 7.52 26.11 4.78
CA LEU A 130 7.01 25.50 3.53
C LEU A 130 6.57 24.07 3.76
N ALA A 131 7.36 23.29 4.52
CA ALA A 131 7.03 21.92 4.89
C ALA A 131 5.76 21.84 5.73
N ASP A 132 5.58 22.74 6.71
CA ASP A 132 4.39 22.82 7.56
C ASP A 132 3.13 23.13 6.73
N VAL A 133 3.18 24.12 5.86
CA VAL A 133 2.07 24.47 4.98
C VAL A 133 1.68 23.30 4.07
N TYR A 134 2.67 22.65 3.44
CA TYR A 134 2.43 21.52 2.56
C TYR A 134 1.77 20.35 3.28
N ILE A 135 2.42 19.81 4.33
CA ILE A 135 1.97 18.60 4.99
C ILE A 135 0.68 18.82 5.79
N ARG A 136 0.51 20.00 6.38
CA ARG A 136 -0.72 20.38 7.09
C ARG A 136 -1.91 20.41 6.13
N THR A 137 -1.72 20.91 4.91
CA THR A 137 -2.76 20.90 3.87
C THR A 137 -3.11 19.48 3.46
N ILE A 138 -2.10 18.61 3.22
CA ILE A 138 -2.31 17.19 2.92
C ILE A 138 -3.08 16.49 4.05
N PHE A 139 -2.71 16.73 5.31
CA PHE A 139 -3.39 16.11 6.46
C PHE A 139 -4.81 16.65 6.69
N ALA A 140 -5.06 17.91 6.40
CA ALA A 140 -6.43 18.43 6.36
C ALA A 140 -7.30 17.73 5.28
N GLY A 141 -6.67 17.20 4.24
CA GLY A 141 -7.28 16.41 3.17
C GLY A 141 -7.51 14.93 3.49
N ILE A 142 -7.09 14.41 4.66
CA ILE A 142 -7.27 13.01 5.05
C ILE A 142 -8.71 12.51 4.87
N PRO A 143 -9.78 13.27 5.18
CA PRO A 143 -11.14 12.82 4.95
C PRO A 143 -11.42 12.43 3.50
N PHE A 144 -10.91 13.16 2.54
CA PHE A 144 -11.10 12.89 1.11
C PHE A 144 -10.23 11.71 0.64
N THR A 145 -9.00 11.63 1.14
CA THR A 145 -8.10 10.49 0.87
C THR A 145 -8.70 9.19 1.43
N LEU A 146 -9.20 9.21 2.66
CA LEU A 146 -9.86 8.05 3.26
C LEU A 146 -11.15 7.69 2.51
N LEU A 147 -11.95 8.67 2.10
CA LEU A 147 -13.16 8.45 1.30
C LEU A 147 -12.83 7.73 0.01
N TYR A 148 -11.82 8.18 -0.75
CA TYR A 148 -11.40 7.53 -1.98
C TYR A 148 -10.86 6.12 -1.71
N ASN A 149 -10.03 5.93 -0.70
CA ASN A 149 -9.45 4.62 -0.36
C ASN A 149 -10.53 3.62 0.07
N VAL A 150 -11.49 4.02 0.90
CA VAL A 150 -12.59 3.17 1.35
C VAL A 150 -13.53 2.81 0.20
N THR A 151 -13.95 3.77 -0.61
CA THR A 151 -14.82 3.50 -1.77
C THR A 151 -14.13 2.59 -2.79
N SER A 152 -12.84 2.80 -3.02
CA SER A 152 -12.03 1.92 -3.87
C SER A 152 -11.90 0.51 -3.28
N ALA A 153 -11.71 0.39 -1.95
CA ALA A 153 -11.63 -0.88 -1.26
C ALA A 153 -12.97 -1.64 -1.28
N LEU A 154 -14.11 -0.93 -1.15
CA LEU A 154 -15.45 -1.49 -1.30
C LEU A 154 -15.68 -2.07 -2.70
N MET A 155 -15.34 -1.33 -3.76
CA MET A 155 -15.44 -1.84 -5.13
C MET A 155 -14.56 -3.08 -5.33
N ARG A 156 -13.32 -3.06 -4.80
CA ARG A 156 -12.42 -4.22 -4.84
C ARG A 156 -12.97 -5.41 -4.07
N ALA A 157 -13.61 -5.20 -2.90
CA ALA A 157 -14.23 -6.27 -2.12
C ALA A 157 -15.28 -7.06 -2.92
N LEU A 158 -16.01 -6.37 -3.82
CA LEU A 158 -16.99 -6.96 -4.73
C LEU A 158 -16.36 -7.46 -6.06
N GLY A 159 -15.03 -7.50 -6.15
CA GLY A 159 -14.31 -8.01 -7.33
C GLY A 159 -14.13 -7.01 -8.47
N ASP A 160 -14.42 -5.73 -8.29
CA ASP A 160 -14.20 -4.71 -9.30
C ASP A 160 -12.91 -3.93 -9.06
N SER A 161 -11.88 -4.22 -9.83
CA SER A 161 -10.60 -3.50 -9.82
C SER A 161 -10.48 -2.42 -10.92
N LYS A 162 -11.41 -2.41 -11.89
CA LYS A 162 -11.34 -1.49 -13.03
C LYS A 162 -11.87 -0.10 -12.69
N ARG A 163 -12.96 -0.03 -11.92
CA ARG A 163 -13.59 1.26 -11.58
C ARG A 163 -12.70 2.13 -10.70
N PRO A 164 -12.04 1.61 -9.64
CA PRO A 164 -11.04 2.37 -8.91
C PRO A 164 -9.94 2.95 -9.80
N LEU A 165 -9.47 2.18 -10.79
CA LEU A 165 -8.49 2.66 -11.77
C LEU A 165 -8.99 3.88 -12.54
N TYR A 166 -10.23 3.87 -13.03
CA TYR A 166 -10.76 5.01 -13.79
C TYR A 166 -10.83 6.28 -12.96
N PHE A 167 -11.29 6.18 -11.70
CA PHE A 167 -11.31 7.33 -10.79
C PHE A 167 -9.89 7.83 -10.48
N LEU A 168 -8.92 6.91 -10.34
CA LEU A 168 -7.53 7.29 -10.14
C LEU A 168 -6.94 8.01 -11.36
N LEU A 169 -7.23 7.54 -12.57
CA LEU A 169 -6.77 8.20 -13.80
C LEU A 169 -7.33 9.62 -13.93
N VAL A 170 -8.62 9.80 -13.63
CA VAL A 170 -9.25 11.14 -13.62
C VAL A 170 -8.61 12.01 -12.55
N ALA A 171 -8.40 11.49 -11.34
CA ALA A 171 -7.74 12.24 -10.27
C ALA A 171 -6.31 12.63 -10.63
N SER A 172 -5.55 11.73 -11.25
CA SER A 172 -4.16 12.00 -11.65
C SER A 172 -4.08 13.07 -12.73
N ALA A 173 -4.94 13.00 -13.76
CA ALA A 173 -5.01 14.02 -14.80
C ALA A 173 -5.43 15.40 -14.23
N LEU A 174 -6.41 15.40 -13.32
CA LEU A 174 -6.88 16.60 -12.66
C LEU A 174 -5.79 17.19 -11.74
N ASN A 175 -5.07 16.35 -11.00
CA ASN A 175 -3.98 16.79 -10.13
C ASN A 175 -2.89 17.51 -10.93
N ILE A 176 -2.37 16.90 -12.01
CA ILE A 176 -1.35 17.52 -12.85
C ILE A 176 -1.85 18.87 -13.43
N GLY A 177 -3.09 18.91 -13.91
CA GLY A 177 -3.69 20.14 -14.43
C GLY A 177 -3.83 21.23 -13.39
N LEU A 178 -4.24 20.87 -12.16
CA LEU A 178 -4.38 21.79 -11.06
C LEU A 178 -3.02 22.24 -10.49
N ASP A 179 -2.02 21.36 -10.45
CA ASP A 179 -0.65 21.72 -10.06
C ASP A 179 -0.13 22.84 -10.94
N LEU A 180 -0.22 22.67 -12.27
CA LEU A 180 0.19 23.70 -13.22
C LEU A 180 -0.63 24.99 -13.06
N ALA A 181 -1.94 24.89 -12.88
CA ALA A 181 -2.80 26.07 -12.70
C ALA A 181 -2.50 26.78 -11.37
N CYS A 182 -2.48 26.07 -10.24
CA CYS A 182 -2.27 26.65 -8.92
C CYS A 182 -0.86 27.24 -8.76
N ILE A 183 0.16 26.56 -9.31
CA ILE A 183 1.55 26.99 -9.18
C ILE A 183 1.87 28.10 -10.19
N ILE A 184 1.52 27.93 -11.46
CA ILE A 184 1.95 28.87 -12.53
C ILE A 184 1.00 30.05 -12.67
N LEU A 185 -0.35 29.81 -12.70
CA LEU A 185 -1.32 30.87 -12.93
C LEU A 185 -1.65 31.63 -11.65
N PHE A 186 -1.81 30.92 -10.52
CA PHE A 186 -2.22 31.52 -9.26
C PHE A 186 -1.06 31.79 -8.28
N ASN A 187 0.17 31.39 -8.60
CA ASN A 187 1.38 31.59 -7.80
C ASN A 187 1.23 31.11 -6.31
N MET A 188 0.48 30.01 -6.11
CA MET A 188 0.19 29.47 -4.77
C MET A 188 1.35 28.70 -4.15
N GLY A 189 2.46 28.50 -4.86
CA GLY A 189 3.64 27.81 -4.36
C GLY A 189 3.36 26.37 -3.87
N VAL A 190 3.96 26.00 -2.75
CA VAL A 190 3.82 24.65 -2.15
C VAL A 190 2.39 24.35 -1.70
N PHE A 191 1.64 25.38 -1.27
CA PHE A 191 0.23 25.24 -0.92
C PHE A 191 -0.59 24.80 -2.14
N GLY A 192 -0.28 25.35 -3.32
CA GLY A 192 -0.95 24.99 -4.58
C GLY A 192 -0.82 23.51 -4.91
N ALA A 193 0.37 22.93 -4.77
CA ALA A 193 0.62 21.51 -4.98
C ALA A 193 -0.18 20.64 -3.98
N ALA A 194 -0.13 20.97 -2.69
CA ALA A 194 -0.89 20.25 -1.67
C ALA A 194 -2.41 20.35 -1.92
N PHE A 195 -2.90 21.55 -2.27
CA PHE A 195 -4.32 21.78 -2.58
C PHE A 195 -4.76 20.98 -3.80
N ALA A 196 -3.98 20.98 -4.88
CA ALA A 196 -4.28 20.20 -6.08
C ALA A 196 -4.41 18.70 -5.78
N THR A 197 -3.51 18.15 -4.95
CA THR A 197 -3.56 16.78 -4.49
C THR A 197 -4.85 16.49 -3.70
N VAL A 198 -5.17 17.31 -2.69
CA VAL A 198 -6.36 17.13 -1.86
C VAL A 198 -7.64 17.27 -2.67
N PHE A 199 -7.71 18.26 -3.56
CA PHE A 199 -8.89 18.49 -4.39
C PHE A 199 -9.11 17.33 -5.38
N SER A 200 -8.05 16.81 -5.99
CA SER A 200 -8.13 15.66 -6.90
C SER A 200 -8.60 14.40 -6.16
N GLN A 201 -8.12 14.17 -4.94
CA GLN A 201 -8.61 13.09 -4.08
C GLN A 201 -10.08 13.29 -3.70
N ALA A 202 -10.52 14.52 -3.44
CA ALA A 202 -11.92 14.83 -3.16
C ALA A 202 -12.82 14.50 -4.36
N VAL A 203 -12.44 14.91 -5.55
CA VAL A 203 -13.19 14.61 -6.78
C VAL A 203 -13.26 13.09 -7.03
N ALA A 204 -12.14 12.37 -6.88
CA ALA A 204 -12.14 10.91 -7.01
C ALA A 204 -12.99 10.22 -5.93
N GLY A 205 -12.88 10.66 -4.66
CA GLY A 205 -13.63 10.10 -3.54
C GLY A 205 -15.13 10.33 -3.66
N ILE A 206 -15.55 11.55 -3.96
CA ILE A 206 -16.96 11.89 -4.16
C ILE A 206 -17.51 11.19 -5.42
N GLY A 207 -16.74 11.21 -6.52
CA GLY A 207 -17.14 10.55 -7.76
C GLY A 207 -17.33 9.04 -7.58
N SER A 208 -16.40 8.36 -6.89
CA SER A 208 -16.49 6.93 -6.59
C SER A 208 -17.64 6.61 -5.62
N LEU A 209 -17.91 7.48 -4.63
CA LEU A 209 -19.08 7.34 -3.74
C LEU A 209 -20.39 7.43 -4.52
N VAL A 210 -20.54 8.46 -5.36
CA VAL A 210 -21.72 8.63 -6.21
C VAL A 210 -21.90 7.43 -7.13
N TYR A 211 -20.81 6.92 -7.67
CA TYR A 211 -20.82 5.73 -8.52
C TYR A 211 -21.30 4.49 -7.75
N ILE A 212 -20.77 4.25 -6.54
CA ILE A 212 -21.22 3.15 -5.67
C ILE A 212 -22.71 3.25 -5.38
N VAL A 213 -23.18 4.40 -4.93
CA VAL A 213 -24.60 4.60 -4.60
C VAL A 213 -25.51 4.34 -5.80
N ARG A 214 -25.06 4.65 -7.01
CA ARG A 214 -25.87 4.45 -8.22
C ARG A 214 -25.83 3.02 -8.78
N HIS A 215 -24.67 2.37 -8.74
CA HIS A 215 -24.43 1.14 -9.51
C HIS A 215 -24.23 -0.13 -8.66
N TYR A 216 -24.15 -0.01 -7.32
CA TYR A 216 -24.00 -1.14 -6.41
C TYR A 216 -25.20 -1.18 -5.42
N PRO A 217 -26.39 -1.59 -5.88
CA PRO A 217 -27.59 -1.65 -5.02
C PRO A 217 -27.40 -2.62 -3.85
N GLU A 218 -26.51 -3.61 -3.98
CA GLU A 218 -26.18 -4.59 -2.95
C GLU A 218 -25.58 -3.94 -1.68
N LEU A 219 -24.91 -2.79 -1.82
CA LEU A 219 -24.30 -2.04 -0.72
C LEU A 219 -25.25 -1.04 -0.06
N ARG A 220 -26.45 -0.82 -0.63
CA ARG A 220 -27.43 0.11 -0.05
C ARG A 220 -28.08 -0.52 1.18
N TRP A 221 -27.95 0.14 2.32
CA TRP A 221 -28.54 -0.28 3.59
C TRP A 221 -29.83 0.47 3.91
N ASN A 222 -30.69 -0.16 4.68
CA ASN A 222 -31.88 0.44 5.29
C ASN A 222 -31.56 1.03 6.68
N LYS A 223 -32.58 1.63 7.36
CA LYS A 223 -32.38 2.26 8.68
C LYS A 223 -31.90 1.29 9.76
N GLU A 224 -32.27 0.02 9.68
CA GLU A 224 -31.91 -1.00 10.68
C GLU A 224 -30.45 -1.47 10.44
N GLU A 225 -30.10 -1.76 9.19
CA GLU A 225 -28.76 -2.16 8.78
C GLU A 225 -27.74 -1.02 8.97
N GLY A 226 -28.19 0.24 8.90
CA GLY A 226 -27.36 1.44 9.08
C GLY A 226 -27.02 1.78 10.54
N ARG A 227 -27.55 1.05 11.52
CA ARG A 227 -27.25 1.30 12.94
C ARG A 227 -25.81 0.93 13.28
N ILE A 228 -25.19 1.73 14.15
CA ILE A 228 -23.85 1.43 14.68
C ILE A 228 -23.94 0.15 15.51
N SER A 229 -23.08 -0.80 15.23
CA SER A 229 -23.02 -2.10 15.89
C SER A 229 -21.61 -2.36 16.42
N ALA A 230 -21.46 -2.42 17.74
CA ALA A 230 -20.18 -2.65 18.39
C ALA A 230 -19.47 -3.93 17.92
N PRO A 231 -20.14 -5.09 17.71
CA PRO A 231 -19.47 -6.27 17.17
C PRO A 231 -18.91 -6.08 15.76
N HIS A 232 -19.65 -5.39 14.87
CA HIS A 232 -19.20 -5.10 13.51
C HIS A 232 -18.03 -4.12 13.52
N CYS A 233 -18.11 -3.04 14.31
CA CYS A 233 -17.01 -2.09 14.49
C CYS A 233 -15.77 -2.77 15.04
N ALA A 234 -15.91 -3.63 16.06
CA ALA A 234 -14.80 -4.39 16.62
C ALA A 234 -14.13 -5.30 15.58
N LYS A 235 -14.92 -6.00 14.76
CA LYS A 235 -14.39 -6.87 13.69
C LYS A 235 -13.67 -6.05 12.61
N LEU A 236 -14.23 -4.93 12.19
CA LEU A 236 -13.59 -4.00 11.23
C LEU A 236 -12.27 -3.46 11.79
N CYS A 237 -12.26 -2.99 13.04
CA CYS A 237 -11.04 -2.51 13.70
C CYS A 237 -9.99 -3.62 13.85
N ALA A 238 -10.40 -4.85 14.18
CA ALA A 238 -9.50 -5.99 14.27
C ALA A 238 -8.82 -6.33 12.94
N MET A 239 -9.42 -5.97 11.80
CA MET A 239 -8.80 -6.10 10.47
C MET A 239 -8.03 -4.84 10.08
N GLY A 240 -8.64 -3.67 10.23
CA GLY A 240 -8.11 -2.40 9.72
C GLY A 240 -6.91 -1.89 10.50
N LEU A 241 -6.97 -1.88 11.84
CA LEU A 241 -5.88 -1.34 12.66
C LEU A 241 -4.56 -2.08 12.46
N PRO A 242 -4.49 -3.43 12.49
CA PRO A 242 -3.25 -4.13 12.23
C PRO A 242 -2.70 -3.88 10.82
N MET A 243 -3.56 -3.74 9.80
CA MET A 243 -3.11 -3.44 8.44
C MET A 243 -2.56 -2.02 8.32
N GLY A 244 -3.20 -1.04 8.95
CA GLY A 244 -2.69 0.33 9.04
C GLY A 244 -1.34 0.39 9.75
N LEU A 245 -1.24 -0.23 10.94
CA LEU A 245 -0.01 -0.30 11.72
C LEU A 245 1.12 -1.01 10.97
N GLN A 246 0.82 -2.06 10.20
CA GLN A 246 1.81 -2.76 9.39
C GLN A 246 2.50 -1.81 8.41
N CYS A 247 1.75 -0.96 7.69
CA CYS A 247 2.31 0.03 6.78
C CYS A 247 3.25 1.00 7.51
N SER A 248 2.82 1.49 8.68
CA SER A 248 3.62 2.40 9.50
C SER A 248 4.89 1.73 10.06
N ILE A 249 4.81 0.50 10.54
CA ILE A 249 5.94 -0.28 11.06
C ILE A 249 6.98 -0.53 9.95
N THR A 250 6.53 -0.88 8.76
CA THR A 250 7.42 -1.08 7.62
C THR A 250 8.13 0.22 7.23
N ALA A 251 7.43 1.36 7.29
CA ALA A 251 8.02 2.69 7.07
C ALA A 251 9.11 3.01 8.09
N ILE A 252 8.84 2.77 9.38
CA ILE A 252 9.83 2.97 10.45
C ILE A 252 11.09 2.12 10.20
N GLY A 253 10.94 0.85 9.82
CA GLY A 253 12.07 -0.01 9.49
C GLY A 253 12.94 0.53 8.35
N SER A 254 12.32 1.13 7.34
CA SER A 254 13.02 1.77 6.22
C SER A 254 13.77 3.03 6.66
N VAL A 255 13.19 3.85 7.55
CA VAL A 255 13.83 5.05 8.10
C VAL A 255 15.06 4.68 8.95
N VAL A 256 14.97 3.63 9.78
CA VAL A 256 16.09 3.15 10.58
C VAL A 256 17.25 2.68 9.68
N LEU A 257 16.95 1.92 8.65
CA LEU A 257 17.97 1.50 7.67
C LEU A 257 18.59 2.70 6.95
N GLN A 258 17.76 3.67 6.53
CA GLN A 258 18.24 4.88 5.86
C GLN A 258 19.20 5.68 6.75
N GLY A 259 18.94 5.75 8.07
CA GLY A 259 19.85 6.37 9.03
C GLY A 259 21.25 5.75 9.02
N ALA A 260 21.34 4.41 8.95
CA ALA A 260 22.60 3.71 8.85
C ALA A 260 23.32 3.96 7.51
N VAL A 261 22.58 4.00 6.41
CA VAL A 261 23.10 4.25 5.06
C VAL A 261 23.62 5.68 4.92
N ASN A 262 22.98 6.66 5.55
CA ASN A 262 23.44 8.05 5.55
C ASN A 262 24.86 8.18 6.12
N GLY A 263 25.26 7.30 7.04
CA GLY A 263 26.63 7.23 7.56
C GLY A 263 27.69 6.75 6.56
N LEU A 264 27.29 6.19 5.42
CA LEU A 264 28.21 5.70 4.38
C LEU A 264 28.62 6.78 3.35
N GLY A 265 28.01 7.96 3.40
CA GLY A 265 28.29 9.10 2.53
C GLY A 265 27.24 9.35 1.44
N SER A 266 27.33 10.56 0.87
CA SER A 266 26.31 11.08 -0.09
C SER A 266 26.17 10.23 -1.35
N ASP A 267 27.26 9.71 -1.88
CA ASP A 267 27.26 8.94 -3.13
C ASP A 267 26.53 7.61 -2.98
N ILE A 268 26.69 6.97 -1.82
CA ILE A 268 25.98 5.74 -1.47
C ILE A 268 24.48 6.01 -1.28
N VAL A 269 24.14 7.12 -0.62
CA VAL A 269 22.74 7.55 -0.45
C VAL A 269 22.09 7.81 -1.81
N ALA A 270 22.78 8.50 -2.71
CA ALA A 270 22.31 8.76 -4.07
C ALA A 270 22.11 7.46 -4.85
N ALA A 271 23.08 6.54 -4.80
CA ALA A 271 23.00 5.24 -5.44
C ALA A 271 21.82 4.40 -4.95
N GLN A 272 21.65 4.31 -3.62
CA GLN A 272 20.53 3.55 -3.02
C GLN A 272 19.19 4.19 -3.34
N THR A 273 19.11 5.52 -3.38
CA THR A 273 17.86 6.24 -3.72
C THR A 273 17.46 5.97 -5.17
N ALA A 274 18.40 6.09 -6.11
CA ALA A 274 18.14 5.82 -7.52
C ALA A 274 17.79 4.35 -7.78
N GLY A 275 18.59 3.42 -7.22
CA GLY A 275 18.33 1.99 -7.30
C GLY A 275 16.99 1.60 -6.64
N GLY A 276 16.67 2.20 -5.49
CA GLY A 276 15.40 1.98 -4.77
C GLY A 276 14.18 2.42 -5.57
N LYS A 277 14.22 3.59 -6.21
CA LYS A 277 13.15 4.05 -7.10
C LYS A 277 12.96 3.12 -8.30
N ALA A 278 14.04 2.68 -8.94
CA ALA A 278 13.97 1.73 -10.03
C ALA A 278 13.37 0.38 -9.58
N ALA A 279 13.81 -0.15 -8.42
CA ALA A 279 13.28 -1.37 -7.83
C ALA A 279 11.79 -1.27 -7.45
N GLN A 280 11.33 -0.08 -7.03
CA GLN A 280 9.94 0.16 -6.66
C GLN A 280 8.97 -0.07 -7.82
N PHE A 281 9.32 0.36 -9.04
CA PHE A 281 8.50 0.11 -10.22
C PHE A 281 8.27 -1.38 -10.49
N LEU A 282 9.26 -2.20 -10.17
CA LEU A 282 9.21 -3.65 -10.40
C LEU A 282 8.57 -4.43 -9.25
N SER A 283 8.43 -3.83 -8.07
CA SER A 283 7.66 -4.43 -6.98
C SER A 283 6.13 -4.22 -7.12
N VAL A 284 5.69 -3.21 -7.85
CA VAL A 284 4.26 -2.89 -8.06
C VAL A 284 3.42 -4.07 -8.55
N PRO A 285 3.84 -4.88 -9.53
CA PRO A 285 3.05 -6.04 -9.97
C PRO A 285 2.87 -7.09 -8.87
N LEU A 286 3.89 -7.34 -8.04
CA LEU A 286 3.79 -8.28 -6.92
C LEU A 286 2.79 -7.78 -5.86
N GLU A 287 2.83 -6.51 -5.49
CA GLU A 287 1.85 -5.90 -4.58
C GLU A 287 0.42 -5.95 -5.14
N SER A 288 0.27 -5.81 -6.44
CA SER A 288 -1.03 -5.92 -7.12
C SER A 288 -1.58 -7.34 -7.09
N ILE A 289 -0.71 -8.35 -7.25
CA ILE A 289 -1.07 -9.77 -7.08
C ILE A 289 -1.45 -10.03 -5.62
N GLY A 290 -0.70 -9.49 -4.65
CA GLY A 290 -1.03 -9.55 -3.23
C GLY A 290 -2.42 -9.01 -2.94
N THR A 291 -2.73 -7.80 -3.39
CA THR A 291 -4.06 -7.20 -3.22
C THR A 291 -5.16 -8.05 -3.87
N ALA A 292 -4.90 -8.62 -5.05
CA ALA A 292 -5.82 -9.58 -5.69
C ALA A 292 -6.02 -10.83 -4.82
N MET A 293 -4.96 -11.33 -4.19
CA MET A 293 -5.03 -12.47 -3.28
C MET A 293 -5.86 -12.19 -2.04
N THR A 294 -5.81 -10.97 -1.46
CA THR A 294 -6.67 -10.62 -0.33
C THR A 294 -8.15 -10.74 -0.73
N THR A 295 -8.56 -10.14 -1.84
CA THR A 295 -9.96 -10.20 -2.31
C THR A 295 -10.36 -11.64 -2.66
N TYR A 296 -9.51 -12.36 -3.41
CA TYR A 296 -9.76 -13.75 -3.78
C TYR A 296 -9.93 -14.64 -2.55
N THR A 297 -8.99 -14.54 -1.61
CA THR A 297 -9.01 -15.34 -0.37
C THR A 297 -10.23 -14.99 0.48
N SER A 298 -10.54 -13.71 0.66
CA SER A 298 -11.68 -13.26 1.46
C SER A 298 -13.00 -13.77 0.89
N GLN A 299 -13.24 -13.65 -0.43
CA GLN A 299 -14.47 -14.15 -1.04
C GLN A 299 -14.60 -15.69 -0.92
N ASN A 300 -13.52 -16.43 -1.18
CA ASN A 300 -13.53 -17.89 -1.06
C ASN A 300 -13.63 -18.36 0.40
N MET A 301 -13.06 -17.61 1.35
CA MET A 301 -13.26 -17.83 2.79
C MET A 301 -14.73 -17.66 3.18
N GLY A 302 -15.39 -16.61 2.69
CA GLY A 302 -16.83 -16.40 2.89
C GLY A 302 -17.67 -17.53 2.30
N ALA A 303 -17.31 -18.03 1.14
CA ALA A 303 -17.96 -19.19 0.51
C ALA A 303 -17.60 -20.54 1.18
N LYS A 304 -16.75 -20.56 2.23
CA LYS A 304 -16.24 -21.75 2.93
C LYS A 304 -15.49 -22.73 2.00
N ASP A 305 -14.91 -22.22 0.90
CA ASP A 305 -14.13 -23.02 -0.06
C ASP A 305 -12.62 -22.85 0.18
N LEU A 306 -12.14 -23.55 1.22
CA LEU A 306 -10.71 -23.53 1.60
C LEU A 306 -9.81 -24.21 0.55
N ASP A 307 -10.33 -25.20 -0.19
CA ASP A 307 -9.55 -25.89 -1.22
C ASP A 307 -9.24 -24.93 -2.36
N ARG A 308 -10.21 -24.08 -2.69
CA ARG A 308 -10.04 -23.05 -3.68
C ARG A 308 -9.07 -21.94 -3.21
N VAL A 309 -9.08 -21.59 -1.91
CA VAL A 309 -8.06 -20.68 -1.33
C VAL A 309 -6.66 -21.25 -1.55
N ASN A 310 -6.43 -22.53 -1.22
CA ASN A 310 -5.12 -23.16 -1.41
C ASN A 310 -4.70 -23.23 -2.88
N HIS A 311 -5.63 -23.52 -3.79
CA HIS A 311 -5.39 -23.48 -5.24
C HIS A 311 -4.99 -22.07 -5.72
N GLY A 312 -5.65 -21.04 -5.19
CA GLY A 312 -5.32 -19.64 -5.44
C GLY A 312 -3.91 -19.27 -4.98
N VAL A 313 -3.52 -19.70 -3.76
CA VAL A 313 -2.17 -19.49 -3.22
C VAL A 313 -1.12 -20.11 -4.13
N ASN A 314 -1.28 -21.39 -4.51
CA ASN A 314 -0.33 -22.07 -5.40
C ASN A 314 -0.24 -21.39 -6.76
N THR A 315 -1.38 -20.96 -7.31
CA THR A 315 -1.42 -20.21 -8.58
C THR A 315 -0.69 -18.88 -8.47
N ALA A 316 -0.94 -18.11 -7.39
CA ALA A 316 -0.30 -16.82 -7.16
C ALA A 316 1.22 -16.97 -6.95
N LEU A 317 1.65 -18.01 -6.21
CA LEU A 317 3.08 -18.34 -6.06
C LEU A 317 3.73 -18.64 -7.43
N GLY A 318 3.06 -19.42 -8.29
CA GLY A 318 3.52 -19.67 -9.65
C GLY A 318 3.67 -18.38 -10.46
N ILE A 319 2.66 -17.49 -10.45
CA ILE A 319 2.73 -16.17 -11.11
C ILE A 319 3.88 -15.33 -10.53
N GLY A 320 3.99 -15.28 -9.20
CA GLY A 320 5.02 -14.52 -8.50
C GLY A 320 6.43 -15.00 -8.82
N CYS A 321 6.65 -16.33 -8.88
CA CYS A 321 7.94 -16.91 -9.27
C CYS A 321 8.31 -16.58 -10.72
N VAL A 322 7.37 -16.78 -11.66
CA VAL A 322 7.60 -16.47 -13.09
C VAL A 322 7.90 -14.97 -13.24
N TYR A 323 7.13 -14.10 -12.59
CA TYR A 323 7.36 -12.66 -12.61
C TYR A 323 8.72 -12.29 -12.01
N SER A 324 9.11 -12.88 -10.88
CA SER A 324 10.39 -12.62 -10.22
C SER A 324 11.58 -12.96 -11.12
N VAL A 325 11.53 -14.12 -11.78
CA VAL A 325 12.57 -14.51 -12.75
C VAL A 325 12.58 -13.58 -13.97
N ALA A 326 11.42 -13.25 -14.52
CA ALA A 326 11.31 -12.32 -15.64
C ALA A 326 11.85 -10.92 -15.27
N SER A 327 11.49 -10.40 -14.08
CA SER A 327 11.98 -9.11 -13.58
C SER A 327 13.49 -9.11 -13.39
N PHE A 328 14.06 -10.18 -12.85
CA PHE A 328 15.51 -10.31 -12.72
C PHE A 328 16.20 -10.24 -14.09
N LEU A 329 15.71 -11.01 -15.07
CA LEU A 329 16.28 -11.00 -16.43
C LEU A 329 16.12 -9.64 -17.12
N ILE A 330 14.97 -8.99 -16.99
CA ILE A 330 14.72 -7.65 -17.52
C ILE A 330 15.69 -6.64 -16.90
N LEU A 331 15.88 -6.68 -15.59
CA LEU A 331 16.78 -5.78 -14.88
C LEU A 331 18.26 -5.97 -15.30
N ARG A 332 18.66 -7.19 -15.63
CA ARG A 332 20.04 -7.43 -16.15
C ARG A 332 20.31 -6.71 -17.47
N VAL A 333 19.28 -6.37 -18.22
CA VAL A 333 19.39 -5.67 -19.53
C VAL A 333 19.09 -4.18 -19.39
N LEU A 334 18.12 -3.81 -18.50
CA LEU A 334 17.58 -2.47 -18.41
C LEU A 334 18.01 -1.69 -17.15
N ASP A 335 18.92 -2.23 -16.31
CA ASP A 335 19.38 -1.57 -15.09
C ASP A 335 19.98 -0.17 -15.38
N LYS A 336 20.94 -0.08 -16.32
CA LYS A 336 21.56 1.20 -16.71
C LYS A 336 20.56 2.25 -17.22
N PRO A 337 19.70 1.97 -18.22
CA PRO A 337 18.73 2.94 -18.66
C PRO A 337 17.71 3.32 -17.57
N LEU A 338 17.32 2.40 -16.68
CA LEU A 338 16.40 2.72 -15.59
C LEU A 338 17.04 3.61 -14.53
N ILE A 339 18.28 3.33 -14.13
CA ILE A 339 19.03 4.17 -13.19
C ILE A 339 19.32 5.53 -13.82
N GLY A 340 19.66 5.57 -15.12
CA GLY A 340 19.93 6.79 -15.88
C GLY A 340 18.74 7.75 -15.99
N LEU A 341 17.51 7.33 -15.61
CA LEU A 341 16.38 8.24 -15.44
C LEU A 341 16.54 9.13 -14.19
N PHE A 342 17.40 8.75 -13.24
CA PHE A 342 17.56 9.40 -11.93
C PHE A 342 18.97 9.94 -11.68
N LEU A 343 19.98 9.48 -12.46
CA LEU A 343 21.39 9.85 -12.32
C LEU A 343 21.96 10.33 -13.67
N ASP A 344 22.83 11.32 -13.60
CA ASP A 344 23.56 11.78 -14.78
C ASP A 344 24.59 10.74 -15.26
N ALA A 345 24.77 10.67 -16.58
CA ALA A 345 25.64 9.67 -17.22
C ALA A 345 27.14 9.78 -16.84
N GLY A 346 27.55 10.89 -16.23
CA GLY A 346 28.94 11.11 -15.80
C GLY A 346 29.30 10.45 -14.46
N GLU A 347 28.33 10.05 -13.66
CA GLU A 347 28.54 9.54 -12.29
C GLU A 347 28.68 8.00 -12.27
N THR A 348 29.76 7.51 -12.89
CA THR A 348 29.97 6.07 -13.10
C THR A 348 30.06 5.24 -11.82
N ALA A 349 30.64 5.78 -10.74
CA ALA A 349 30.75 5.09 -9.44
C ALA A 349 29.38 4.96 -8.74
N ILE A 350 28.57 6.03 -8.76
CA ILE A 350 27.21 6.00 -8.18
C ILE A 350 26.33 5.07 -8.98
N MET A 351 26.45 5.07 -10.32
CA MET A 351 25.77 4.16 -11.21
C MET A 351 26.08 2.69 -10.89
N ALA A 352 27.35 2.34 -10.69
CA ALA A 352 27.77 0.98 -10.33
C ALA A 352 27.17 0.53 -9.00
N ASN A 353 27.21 1.38 -7.98
CA ASN A 353 26.59 1.10 -6.69
C ASN A 353 25.06 0.92 -6.79
N ALA A 354 24.38 1.74 -7.60
CA ALA A 354 22.94 1.60 -7.84
C ALA A 354 22.61 0.27 -8.57
N GLN A 355 23.48 -0.16 -9.50
CA GLN A 355 23.34 -1.47 -10.15
C GLN A 355 23.52 -2.63 -9.16
N ASP A 356 24.49 -2.56 -8.24
CA ASP A 356 24.68 -3.55 -7.19
C ASP A 356 23.45 -3.64 -6.28
N PHE A 357 22.86 -2.50 -5.89
CA PHE A 357 21.62 -2.49 -5.11
C PHE A 357 20.48 -3.21 -5.84
N ILE A 358 20.24 -2.87 -7.11
CA ILE A 358 19.21 -3.50 -7.94
C ILE A 358 19.49 -5.00 -8.10
N PHE A 359 20.73 -5.38 -8.35
CA PHE A 359 21.13 -6.79 -8.51
C PHE A 359 20.77 -7.59 -7.27
N TRP A 360 21.25 -7.20 -6.09
CA TRP A 360 21.00 -7.95 -4.86
C TRP A 360 19.52 -8.00 -4.48
N ASN A 361 18.76 -6.93 -4.70
CA ASN A 361 17.32 -6.96 -4.45
C ASN A 361 16.60 -7.89 -5.46
N SER A 362 16.94 -7.80 -6.74
CA SER A 362 16.23 -8.57 -7.79
C SER A 362 16.48 -10.09 -7.73
N VAL A 363 17.69 -10.51 -7.33
CA VAL A 363 18.00 -11.94 -7.07
C VAL A 363 17.04 -12.56 -6.06
N PHE A 364 16.58 -11.77 -5.09
CA PHE A 364 15.72 -12.24 -4.01
C PHE A 364 14.24 -11.84 -4.19
N TYR A 365 13.78 -11.54 -5.41
CA TYR A 365 12.37 -11.27 -5.67
C TYR A 365 11.45 -12.48 -5.46
N ILE A 366 11.96 -13.72 -5.54
CA ILE A 366 11.15 -14.90 -5.18
C ILE A 366 10.75 -14.89 -3.70
N PRO A 367 11.64 -14.72 -2.72
CA PRO A 367 11.26 -14.46 -1.32
C PRO A 367 10.27 -13.31 -1.13
N LEU A 368 10.43 -12.20 -1.86
CA LEU A 368 9.48 -11.08 -1.83
C LEU A 368 8.09 -11.51 -2.31
N ALA A 369 8.00 -12.25 -3.42
CA ALA A 369 6.74 -12.77 -3.92
C ALA A 369 6.06 -13.71 -2.91
N VAL A 370 6.82 -14.62 -2.31
CA VAL A 370 6.33 -15.55 -1.27
C VAL A 370 5.79 -14.78 -0.07
N LEU A 371 6.56 -13.81 0.43
CA LEU A 371 6.16 -12.94 1.53
C LEU A 371 4.84 -12.23 1.24
N ILE A 372 4.74 -11.56 0.09
CA ILE A 372 3.56 -10.80 -0.31
C ILE A 372 2.35 -11.73 -0.38
N ILE A 373 2.45 -12.86 -1.07
CA ILE A 373 1.31 -13.77 -1.28
C ILE A 373 0.81 -14.34 0.04
N TYR A 374 1.68 -14.84 0.92
CA TYR A 374 1.25 -15.36 2.21
C TYR A 374 0.70 -14.26 3.14
N ARG A 375 1.32 -13.08 3.16
CA ARG A 375 0.85 -11.93 3.95
C ARG A 375 -0.59 -11.57 3.59
N TYR A 376 -0.84 -11.31 2.32
CA TYR A 376 -2.16 -10.89 1.83
C TYR A 376 -3.19 -12.01 1.93
N THR A 377 -2.77 -13.27 1.80
CA THR A 377 -3.64 -14.43 2.05
C THR A 377 -4.07 -14.51 3.51
N ILE A 378 -3.13 -14.40 4.46
CA ILE A 378 -3.40 -14.43 5.91
C ILE A 378 -4.34 -13.27 6.30
N GLN A 379 -4.15 -12.09 5.72
CA GLN A 379 -5.08 -10.95 5.87
C GLN A 379 -6.48 -11.31 5.37
N GLY A 380 -6.59 -11.87 4.17
CA GLY A 380 -7.86 -12.30 3.58
C GLY A 380 -8.56 -13.39 4.39
N LEU A 381 -7.82 -14.26 5.07
CA LEU A 381 -8.34 -15.26 6.02
C LEU A 381 -8.79 -14.66 7.37
N GLY A 382 -8.58 -13.35 7.59
CA GLY A 382 -9.02 -12.65 8.78
C GLY A 382 -8.04 -12.60 9.94
N HIS A 383 -6.78 -12.84 9.66
CA HIS A 383 -5.72 -12.84 10.65
C HIS A 383 -4.72 -11.69 10.42
N SER A 384 -5.24 -10.46 10.21
CA SER A 384 -4.44 -9.26 9.92
C SER A 384 -3.38 -8.96 11.00
N GLY A 385 -3.65 -9.33 12.26
CA GLY A 385 -2.67 -9.22 13.34
C GLY A 385 -1.40 -10.04 13.10
N LEU A 386 -1.52 -11.27 12.58
CA LEU A 386 -0.35 -12.08 12.23
C LEU A 386 0.45 -11.44 11.08
N ALA A 387 -0.23 -10.89 10.07
CA ALA A 387 0.43 -10.18 8.99
C ALA A 387 1.18 -8.92 9.49
N MET A 388 0.63 -8.22 10.49
CA MET A 388 1.31 -7.10 11.15
C MET A 388 2.62 -7.54 11.83
N PHE A 389 2.62 -8.67 12.53
CA PHE A 389 3.84 -9.20 13.18
C PHE A 389 4.93 -9.55 12.16
N ALA A 390 4.58 -9.95 10.94
CA ALA A 390 5.57 -10.09 9.87
C ALA A 390 6.22 -8.74 9.51
N GLY A 391 5.46 -7.64 9.52
CA GLY A 391 6.02 -6.29 9.38
C GLY A 391 6.98 -5.91 10.51
N VAL A 392 6.68 -6.33 11.74
CA VAL A 392 7.61 -6.18 12.88
C VAL A 392 8.89 -6.99 12.65
N ALA A 393 8.79 -8.21 12.16
CA ALA A 393 9.97 -9.04 11.83
C ALA A 393 10.84 -8.38 10.75
N GLU A 394 10.24 -7.79 9.71
CA GLU A 394 10.96 -7.01 8.71
C GLU A 394 11.66 -5.78 9.31
N MET A 395 10.97 -5.05 10.18
CA MET A 395 11.54 -3.88 10.86
C MET A 395 12.75 -4.27 11.70
N ILE A 396 12.64 -5.34 12.50
CA ILE A 396 13.73 -5.86 13.31
C ILE A 396 14.90 -6.27 12.44
N ALA A 397 14.66 -6.99 11.35
CA ALA A 397 15.69 -7.43 10.43
C ALA A 397 16.44 -6.23 9.81
N ARG A 398 15.71 -5.19 9.34
CA ARG A 398 16.34 -3.97 8.82
C ARG A 398 17.14 -3.22 9.88
N ALA A 399 16.64 -3.14 11.12
CA ALA A 399 17.35 -2.54 12.23
C ALA A 399 18.62 -3.31 12.58
N MET A 400 18.56 -4.64 12.63
CA MET A 400 19.73 -5.50 12.84
C MET A 400 20.79 -5.28 11.76
N VAL A 401 20.39 -5.26 10.50
CA VAL A 401 21.31 -5.02 9.39
C VAL A 401 21.89 -3.60 9.49
N GLY A 402 21.06 -2.59 9.73
CA GLY A 402 21.50 -1.20 9.84
C GLY A 402 22.49 -0.97 10.98
N PHE A 403 22.22 -1.47 12.19
CA PHE A 403 23.06 -1.21 13.36
C PHE A 403 24.31 -2.10 13.45
N TRP A 404 24.22 -3.36 13.02
CA TRP A 404 25.31 -4.32 13.21
C TRP A 404 26.07 -4.65 11.93
N PHE A 405 25.38 -4.84 10.81
CA PHE A 405 26.05 -5.31 9.59
C PHE A 405 26.50 -4.17 8.67
N VAL A 406 25.82 -3.04 8.63
CA VAL A 406 26.28 -1.88 7.84
C VAL A 406 27.61 -1.35 8.35
N PRO A 407 27.88 -1.22 9.66
CA PRO A 407 29.22 -0.82 10.13
C PRO A 407 30.31 -1.83 9.80
N LEU A 408 30.01 -3.13 9.66
CA LEU A 408 30.99 -4.19 9.40
C LEU A 408 31.23 -4.43 7.91
N TRP A 409 30.18 -4.41 7.08
CA TRP A 409 30.23 -4.80 5.67
C TRP A 409 29.93 -3.64 4.72
N GLY A 410 29.73 -2.44 5.25
CA GLY A 410 29.48 -1.23 4.46
C GLY A 410 28.25 -1.34 3.57
N TYR A 411 28.38 -0.86 2.35
CA TYR A 411 27.27 -0.77 1.40
C TYR A 411 26.68 -2.12 1.00
N PHE A 412 27.46 -3.18 0.96
CA PHE A 412 26.96 -4.52 0.68
C PHE A 412 25.84 -4.94 1.66
N ALA A 413 26.04 -4.67 2.96
CA ALA A 413 24.99 -4.93 3.96
C ALA A 413 23.70 -4.14 3.67
N ALA A 414 23.84 -2.88 3.26
CA ALA A 414 22.69 -2.06 2.87
C ALA A 414 21.93 -2.64 1.66
N CYS A 415 22.65 -3.17 0.68
CA CYS A 415 22.04 -3.83 -0.50
C CYS A 415 21.22 -5.07 -0.15
N ILE A 416 21.68 -5.87 0.82
CA ILE A 416 21.00 -7.11 1.21
C ILE A 416 19.97 -6.91 2.35
N ALA A 417 19.81 -5.71 2.88
CA ALA A 417 18.92 -5.44 4.02
C ALA A 417 17.47 -5.79 3.72
N ASN A 418 16.94 -5.47 2.53
CA ASN A 418 15.61 -5.85 2.12
C ASN A 418 15.47 -7.38 1.93
N PRO A 419 16.34 -8.06 1.17
CA PRO A 419 16.36 -9.52 1.12
C PRO A 419 16.32 -10.21 2.48
N VAL A 420 17.17 -9.79 3.42
CA VAL A 420 17.19 -10.33 4.79
C VAL A 420 15.83 -10.13 5.47
N ALA A 421 15.25 -8.93 5.37
CA ALA A 421 13.92 -8.66 5.93
C ALA A 421 12.83 -9.56 5.32
N TRP A 422 12.88 -9.82 4.01
CA TRP A 422 11.94 -10.71 3.34
C TRP A 422 12.06 -12.17 3.82
N PHE A 423 13.27 -12.66 4.03
CA PHE A 423 13.47 -13.99 4.62
C PHE A 423 12.92 -14.10 6.04
N PHE A 424 13.20 -13.08 6.89
CA PHE A 424 12.67 -13.06 8.25
C PHE A 424 11.13 -13.08 8.26
N ALA A 425 10.50 -12.30 7.39
CA ALA A 425 9.05 -12.31 7.27
C ALA A 425 8.50 -13.63 6.72
N CYS A 426 9.14 -14.24 5.72
CA CYS A 426 8.76 -15.55 5.20
C CYS A 426 8.85 -16.64 6.26
N PHE A 427 9.92 -16.63 7.07
CA PHE A 427 10.11 -17.59 8.15
C PHE A 427 8.99 -17.55 9.19
N PHE A 428 8.38 -16.39 9.37
CA PHE A 428 7.20 -16.22 10.22
C PHE A 428 5.89 -16.56 9.50
N LEU A 429 5.70 -16.03 8.27
CA LEU A 429 4.41 -16.10 7.57
C LEU A 429 4.08 -17.51 7.08
N ILE A 430 5.07 -18.27 6.61
CA ILE A 430 4.82 -19.63 6.06
C ILE A 430 4.25 -20.54 7.15
N PRO A 431 4.88 -20.70 8.34
CA PRO A 431 4.29 -21.49 9.42
C PRO A 431 2.93 -20.94 9.87
N ALA A 432 2.81 -19.60 9.99
CA ALA A 432 1.56 -18.96 10.40
C ALA A 432 0.40 -19.31 9.44
N TYR A 433 0.64 -19.30 8.13
CA TYR A 433 -0.36 -19.71 7.14
C TYR A 433 -0.82 -21.16 7.37
N PHE A 434 0.11 -22.11 7.51
CA PHE A 434 -0.25 -23.50 7.71
C PHE A 434 -1.01 -23.76 9.03
N VAL A 435 -0.65 -23.04 10.10
CA VAL A 435 -1.38 -23.13 11.38
C VAL A 435 -2.81 -22.61 11.21
N VAL A 436 -2.98 -21.42 10.64
CA VAL A 436 -4.29 -20.82 10.39
C VAL A 436 -5.12 -21.71 9.47
N PHE A 437 -4.56 -22.16 8.38
CA PHE A 437 -5.25 -22.98 7.39
C PHE A 437 -5.73 -24.31 7.97
N ARG A 438 -4.88 -25.02 8.72
CA ARG A 438 -5.25 -26.28 9.41
C ARG A 438 -6.35 -26.06 10.44
N LYS A 439 -6.31 -24.93 11.17
CA LYS A 439 -7.38 -24.59 12.14
C LYS A 439 -8.72 -24.41 11.42
N LEU A 440 -8.75 -23.65 10.34
CA LEU A 440 -9.97 -23.44 9.56
C LEU A 440 -10.50 -24.73 8.91
N GLN A 441 -9.61 -25.63 8.46
CA GLN A 441 -10.03 -26.94 7.95
C GLN A 441 -10.70 -27.79 9.02
N LYS A 442 -10.16 -27.80 10.26
CA LYS A 442 -10.77 -28.53 11.37
C LYS A 442 -12.14 -27.98 11.74
N GLU A 443 -12.28 -26.64 11.80
CA GLU A 443 -13.57 -25.97 12.05
C GLU A 443 -14.60 -26.35 10.98
N LYS A 444 -14.22 -26.35 9.69
CA LYS A 444 -15.09 -26.77 8.58
C LYS A 444 -15.54 -28.23 8.74
N GLN A 445 -14.64 -29.14 9.10
CA GLN A 445 -14.96 -30.56 9.33
C GLN A 445 -15.93 -30.76 10.48
N GLN A 446 -15.73 -30.05 11.61
CA GLN A 446 -16.62 -30.10 12.76
C GLN A 446 -18.03 -29.57 12.44
N GLU A 447 -18.15 -28.45 11.70
CA GLU A 447 -19.43 -27.95 11.25
C GLU A 447 -20.18 -28.93 10.33
N THR A 448 -19.44 -29.61 9.46
CA THR A 448 -20.02 -30.61 8.55
C THR A 448 -20.50 -31.84 9.33
N ALA A 449 -19.73 -32.33 10.28
CA ALA A 449 -20.11 -33.45 11.14
C ALA A 449 -21.34 -33.14 11.99
N ALA A 450 -21.43 -31.90 12.55
CA ALA A 450 -22.58 -31.47 13.34
C ALA A 450 -23.89 -31.30 12.55
N LYS A 451 -23.80 -31.09 11.23
CA LYS A 451 -24.97 -31.01 10.32
C LYS A 451 -25.45 -32.38 9.85
N THR A 452 -24.64 -33.41 10.00
CA THR A 452 -24.95 -34.78 9.54
C THR A 452 -25.51 -35.65 10.68
N GLN A 453 -25.44 -35.16 11.92
CA GLN A 453 -26.15 -35.68 13.10
C GLN A 453 -27.49 -34.95 13.29
#